data_47a66b66ea6882ab452384254c78516a
#
_entry.id   47a66b66ea6882ab452384254c78516a
#
_cell.length_a   1.000
_cell.length_b   1.000
_cell.length_c   1.000
_cell.angle_alpha   90.00
_cell.angle_beta   90.00
_cell.angle_gamma   90.00
#
_symmetry.space_group_name_H-M   'P 1'
#
loop_
_entity.id
_entity.type
_entity.pdbx_description
1 polymer ?
#
loop_
_entity_poly.entity_id
_entity_poly.type
_entity_poly.pdbx_seq_one_letter_code
_entity_poly.pdbx_strand_id
1 'polypeptide(L)'
;SKKYAANTTVRAENRRLFIEPLSTKKGELKTFSFVVNKRTPYINNKMSVRIKEREKDYLTWDNRLTLEFNGTAPAVASINIEKADVPTVFLCGNSTVVDQSREPWASWGQMFTRWFDDGIAISNHAESGLTAGSFLASNRLEKILTMMKPGDYVLCEFGHNDQKEKMAGSGAWYNFSYNLKKFIDQVRKNKGNIIFVTPTQRRNFKDGKIQETHGDYPDAMRAVAKREHVPVIELHDMTRTFFETLGEENSKRALVHYAAGTFPGQDKALADNTHFNTWGAYEVSKMIVMGMKQLGLPIVSHLRPDWKDYSPAQPDDFNKWNWPLSPIFESLKPDGN
;
A
#
# COMPACT_ATOMS: atom_id res chain seq x y z
N SER A 1 11.76 16.72 22.92
CA SER A 1 11.35 18.03 23.48
C SER A 1 12.33 18.50 24.57
N LYS A 2 12.55 19.79 24.67
CA LYS A 2 13.34 20.38 25.78
C LYS A 2 12.59 20.35 27.12
N LYS A 3 11.27 20.22 27.09
CA LYS A 3 10.41 20.32 28.28
C LYS A 3 10.00 18.97 28.86
N TYR A 4 9.77 17.96 28.03
CA TYR A 4 9.25 16.64 28.41
C TYR A 4 9.82 15.53 27.53
N ALA A 5 9.65 14.27 27.95
CA ALA A 5 9.87 13.12 27.11
C ALA A 5 8.79 13.08 26.01
N ALA A 6 9.16 12.74 24.78
CA ALA A 6 8.24 12.74 23.67
C ALA A 6 8.01 11.32 23.14
N ASN A 7 6.82 11.14 22.50
CA ASN A 7 6.51 9.97 21.71
C ASN A 7 5.86 10.46 20.41
N THR A 8 6.53 10.22 19.28
CA THR A 8 6.17 10.84 18.00
C THR A 8 6.15 9.80 16.89
N THR A 9 5.04 9.71 16.19
CA THR A 9 4.88 9.00 14.92
C THR A 9 4.87 10.02 13.79
N VAL A 10 5.53 9.74 12.66
CA VAL A 10 5.53 10.66 11.52
C VAL A 10 4.91 9.99 10.30
N ARG A 11 3.91 10.67 9.75
CA ARG A 11 3.24 10.31 8.51
C ARG A 11 3.25 11.49 7.55
N ALA A 12 3.08 11.20 6.27
CA ALA A 12 2.96 12.23 5.25
C ALA A 12 1.81 11.93 4.30
N GLU A 13 1.26 12.98 3.70
CA GLU A 13 0.16 12.90 2.74
C GLU A 13 -1.04 12.12 3.33
N ASN A 14 -1.64 11.18 2.62
CA ASN A 14 -2.70 10.32 3.13
C ASN A 14 -2.16 9.25 4.11
N ARG A 15 -1.67 9.69 5.28
CA ARG A 15 -1.29 8.81 6.40
C ARG A 15 -0.19 7.79 6.06
N ARG A 16 0.65 8.02 5.04
CA ARG A 16 1.81 7.17 4.73
C ARG A 16 2.78 7.16 5.91
N LEU A 17 3.11 5.98 6.41
CA LEU A 17 3.97 5.80 7.58
C LEU A 17 5.44 5.96 7.22
N PHE A 18 6.13 6.91 7.82
CA PHE A 18 7.57 7.08 7.69
C PHE A 18 8.34 6.74 8.95
N ILE A 19 7.82 7.11 10.11
CA ILE A 19 8.45 6.83 11.40
C ILE A 19 7.40 6.26 12.35
N GLU A 20 7.65 5.06 12.83
CA GLU A 20 6.85 4.43 13.89
C GLU A 20 6.95 5.20 15.21
N PRO A 21 6.07 4.93 16.19
CA PRO A 21 6.10 5.61 17.47
C PRO A 21 7.50 5.57 18.11
N LEU A 22 8.16 6.71 18.09
CA LEU A 22 9.51 6.92 18.57
C LEU A 22 9.49 7.65 19.91
N SER A 23 9.97 6.99 20.94
CA SER A 23 10.15 7.60 22.25
C SER A 23 11.51 8.28 22.37
N THR A 24 11.53 9.51 22.90
CA THR A 24 12.74 10.26 23.23
C THR A 24 12.67 10.80 24.65
N LYS A 25 13.80 10.82 25.35
CA LYS A 25 13.92 11.44 26.68
C LYS A 25 13.83 12.95 26.58
N LYS A 26 13.59 13.64 27.71
CA LYS A 26 13.68 15.08 27.78
C LYS A 26 15.08 15.55 27.33
N GLY A 27 15.11 16.47 26.37
CA GLY A 27 16.37 17.01 25.81
C GLY A 27 17.02 16.15 24.73
N GLU A 28 16.60 14.89 24.55
CA GLU A 28 17.11 14.02 23.49
C GLU A 28 16.61 14.48 22.12
N LEU A 29 17.53 14.50 21.15
CA LEU A 29 17.23 14.75 19.74
C LEU A 29 17.55 13.50 18.93
N LYS A 30 16.63 13.14 18.02
CA LYS A 30 16.85 12.13 16.98
C LYS A 30 16.53 12.74 15.64
N THR A 31 17.38 12.48 14.66
CA THR A 31 17.22 12.97 13.28
C THR A 31 16.90 11.79 12.37
N PHE A 32 15.95 12.03 11.47
CA PHE A 32 15.55 11.08 10.43
C PHE A 32 15.44 11.81 9.11
N SER A 33 15.84 11.15 8.04
CA SER A 33 15.56 11.57 6.68
C SER A 33 14.68 10.54 5.97
N PHE A 34 13.84 11.02 5.08
CA PHE A 34 12.98 10.22 4.21
C PHE A 34 12.50 11.05 3.03
N VAL A 35 12.10 10.39 1.96
CA VAL A 35 11.61 11.07 0.76
C VAL A 35 10.10 10.92 0.63
N VAL A 36 9.39 12.03 0.49
CA VAL A 36 7.95 12.06 0.25
C VAL A 36 7.67 12.37 -1.21
N ASN A 37 7.06 11.43 -1.94
CA ASN A 37 6.54 11.74 -3.25
C ASN A 37 5.25 12.53 -3.14
N LYS A 38 5.22 13.68 -3.80
CA LYS A 38 4.08 14.58 -3.91
C LYS A 38 3.69 14.72 -5.39
N ARG A 39 2.41 14.73 -5.70
CA ARG A 39 1.93 14.85 -7.08
C ARG A 39 0.60 15.56 -7.19
N THR A 40 0.35 16.10 -8.37
CA THR A 40 -0.96 16.61 -8.78
C THR A 40 -1.58 15.69 -9.83
N PRO A 41 -2.89 15.76 -10.09
CA PRO A 41 -3.52 14.93 -11.10
C PRO A 41 -3.13 15.31 -12.54
N TYR A 42 -2.56 16.47 -12.75
CA TYR A 42 -2.23 16.97 -14.10
C TYR A 42 -1.12 16.15 -14.74
N ILE A 43 -1.35 15.72 -15.98
CA ILE A 43 -0.38 15.04 -16.85
C ILE A 43 0.25 16.08 -17.79
N ASN A 44 -0.57 16.91 -18.38
CA ASN A 44 -0.19 18.06 -19.21
C ASN A 44 -1.34 19.07 -19.23
N ASN A 45 -1.24 20.12 -20.07
CA ASN A 45 -2.24 21.20 -20.14
C ASN A 45 -3.64 20.75 -20.61
N LYS A 46 -3.77 19.54 -21.17
CA LYS A 46 -5.04 19.02 -21.72
C LYS A 46 -5.52 17.75 -21.04
N MET A 47 -4.67 17.08 -20.28
CA MET A 47 -4.94 15.75 -19.74
C MET A 47 -4.58 15.66 -18.26
N SER A 48 -5.44 14.97 -17.52
CA SER A 48 -5.24 14.68 -16.11
C SER A 48 -5.64 13.24 -15.78
N VAL A 49 -5.22 12.77 -14.61
CA VAL A 49 -5.80 11.59 -14.00
C VAL A 49 -7.28 11.82 -13.75
N ARG A 50 -8.13 10.86 -14.10
CA ARG A 50 -9.55 10.88 -13.74
C ARG A 50 -9.68 10.39 -12.29
N ILE A 51 -9.55 11.32 -11.35
CA ILE A 51 -9.75 11.04 -9.94
C ILE A 51 -11.25 10.88 -9.65
N LYS A 52 -11.58 10.01 -8.70
CA LYS A 52 -12.95 9.84 -8.20
C LYS A 52 -13.36 11.05 -7.38
N GLU A 53 -14.65 11.27 -7.19
CA GLU A 53 -15.18 12.41 -6.41
C GLU A 53 -14.58 12.44 -4.99
N ARG A 54 -14.53 11.31 -4.31
CA ARG A 54 -13.96 11.19 -2.98
C ARG A 54 -12.46 11.49 -2.90
N GLU A 55 -11.70 11.28 -3.98
CA GLU A 55 -10.26 11.56 -4.01
C GLU A 55 -9.95 13.06 -4.04
N LYS A 56 -10.94 13.90 -4.37
CA LYS A 56 -10.75 15.37 -4.38
C LYS A 56 -10.44 15.93 -3.01
N ASP A 57 -10.89 15.25 -1.95
CA ASP A 57 -10.62 15.62 -0.56
C ASP A 57 -9.37 14.94 0.01
N TYR A 58 -8.69 14.10 -0.77
CA TYR A 58 -7.49 13.43 -0.33
C TYR A 58 -6.27 14.34 -0.42
N LEU A 59 -5.35 14.18 0.52
CA LEU A 59 -4.06 14.89 0.54
C LEU A 59 -3.05 14.37 -0.51
N THR A 60 -3.51 13.55 -1.45
CA THR A 60 -2.64 12.81 -2.38
C THR A 60 -2.47 13.54 -3.72
N TRP A 61 -3.48 14.31 -4.15
CA TRP A 61 -3.55 14.88 -5.50
C TRP A 61 -3.53 16.41 -5.50
N ASP A 62 -2.77 17.01 -4.59
CA ASP A 62 -2.63 18.46 -4.52
C ASP A 62 -1.17 18.92 -4.70
N ASN A 63 -0.93 20.21 -4.56
CA ASN A 63 0.43 20.79 -4.66
C ASN A 63 1.06 21.11 -3.29
N ARG A 64 0.48 20.62 -2.19
CA ARG A 64 0.96 20.80 -0.83
C ARG A 64 1.78 19.58 -0.39
N LEU A 65 2.63 19.75 0.58
CA LEU A 65 3.25 18.68 1.34
C LEU A 65 2.63 18.70 2.73
N THR A 66 1.92 17.62 3.06
CA THR A 66 1.30 17.46 4.37
C THR A 66 2.13 16.51 5.22
N LEU A 67 2.44 16.94 6.44
CA LEU A 67 3.10 16.11 7.46
C LEU A 67 2.19 16.00 8.68
N GLU A 68 2.08 14.80 9.22
CA GLU A 68 1.28 14.49 10.40
C GLU A 68 2.21 13.95 11.50
N PHE A 69 2.12 14.55 12.68
CA PHE A 69 2.88 14.18 13.86
C PHE A 69 1.94 13.72 14.96
N ASN A 70 1.86 12.42 15.19
CA ASN A 70 0.94 11.80 16.14
C ASN A 70 1.70 11.18 17.31
N GLY A 71 0.98 10.86 18.37
CA GLY A 71 1.50 10.19 19.55
C GLY A 71 0.91 10.75 20.83
N THR A 72 1.31 10.20 21.97
CA THR A 72 0.84 10.66 23.28
C THR A 72 1.45 12.01 23.69
N ALA A 73 2.63 12.33 23.15
CA ALA A 73 3.35 13.58 23.38
C ALA A 73 4.23 13.91 22.16
N PRO A 74 3.66 14.22 20.99
CA PRO A 74 4.44 14.45 19.80
C PRO A 74 5.29 15.72 19.94
N ALA A 75 6.54 15.67 19.44
CA ALA A 75 7.44 16.81 19.48
C ALA A 75 8.38 16.82 18.28
N VAL A 76 8.45 17.97 17.62
CA VAL A 76 9.35 18.26 16.52
C VAL A 76 10.23 19.46 16.89
N ALA A 77 11.54 19.33 16.69
CA ALA A 77 12.48 20.41 16.97
C ALA A 77 12.71 21.29 15.73
N SER A 78 12.86 20.65 14.57
CA SER A 78 13.07 21.33 13.28
C SER A 78 12.64 20.40 12.13
N ILE A 79 12.29 20.99 11.02
CA ILE A 79 12.04 20.33 9.75
C ILE A 79 12.87 21.04 8.68
N ASN A 80 13.70 20.29 7.96
CA ASN A 80 14.37 20.76 6.75
C ASN A 80 13.74 20.05 5.55
N ILE A 81 13.40 20.79 4.50
CA ILE A 81 12.75 20.27 3.29
C ILE A 81 13.58 20.65 2.08
N GLU A 82 14.02 19.65 1.34
CA GLU A 82 14.81 19.79 0.14
C GLU A 82 14.21 18.98 -1.01
N LYS A 83 14.55 19.32 -2.24
CA LYS A 83 14.21 18.50 -3.40
C LYS A 83 15.13 17.29 -3.44
N ALA A 84 14.52 16.09 -3.60
CA ALA A 84 15.27 14.86 -3.80
C ALA A 84 15.18 14.40 -5.26
N ASP A 85 16.30 13.92 -5.79
CA ASP A 85 16.39 13.27 -7.10
C ASP A 85 16.89 11.83 -6.91
N VAL A 86 15.96 10.95 -6.59
CA VAL A 86 16.21 9.54 -6.26
C VAL A 86 15.35 8.63 -7.14
N PRO A 87 15.69 7.34 -7.29
CA PRO A 87 14.81 6.38 -7.93
C PRO A 87 13.43 6.32 -7.26
N THR A 88 12.41 6.02 -8.05
CA THR A 88 11.03 5.96 -7.57
C THR A 88 10.43 4.58 -7.77
N VAL A 89 9.71 4.10 -6.76
CA VAL A 89 8.81 2.94 -6.85
C VAL A 89 7.38 3.44 -6.97
N PHE A 90 6.79 3.20 -8.12
CA PHE A 90 5.38 3.49 -8.37
C PHE A 90 4.53 2.29 -7.98
N LEU A 91 3.48 2.51 -7.20
CA LEU A 91 2.53 1.48 -6.82
C LEU A 91 1.26 1.63 -7.65
N CYS A 92 0.87 0.55 -8.34
CA CYS A 92 -0.37 0.42 -9.08
C CYS A 92 -1.24 -0.64 -8.40
N GLY A 93 -2.51 -0.35 -8.18
CA GLY A 93 -3.40 -1.30 -7.52
C GLY A 93 -4.74 -0.70 -7.13
N ASN A 94 -5.35 -1.36 -6.18
CA ASN A 94 -6.69 -1.08 -5.68
C ASN A 94 -6.70 -0.77 -4.17
N SER A 95 -7.81 -1.09 -3.48
CA SER A 95 -8.00 -0.79 -2.05
C SER A 95 -7.02 -1.48 -1.09
N THR A 96 -6.33 -2.54 -1.52
CA THR A 96 -5.31 -3.20 -0.72
C THR A 96 -3.93 -2.55 -0.83
N VAL A 97 -3.77 -1.61 -1.79
CA VAL A 97 -2.52 -0.89 -2.07
C VAL A 97 -2.60 0.60 -1.76
N VAL A 98 -3.77 1.23 -1.94
CA VAL A 98 -3.98 2.68 -1.85
C VAL A 98 -3.58 3.29 -0.50
N ASP A 99 -3.23 4.57 -0.48
CA ASP A 99 -3.12 5.34 0.75
C ASP A 99 -4.52 5.65 1.29
N GLN A 100 -5.06 4.83 2.19
CA GLN A 100 -6.36 5.04 2.80
C GLN A 100 -6.36 6.34 3.61
N SER A 101 -7.30 7.24 3.30
CA SER A 101 -7.31 8.59 3.88
C SER A 101 -7.81 8.65 5.31
N ARG A 102 -8.53 7.63 5.77
CA ARG A 102 -9.30 7.68 7.04
C ARG A 102 -9.17 6.38 7.85
N GLU A 103 -9.19 6.52 9.17
CA GLU A 103 -9.26 5.38 10.09
C GLU A 103 -10.61 4.65 9.94
N PRO A 104 -10.68 3.35 10.17
CA PRO A 104 -9.60 2.43 10.56
C PRO A 104 -8.94 1.74 9.35
N TRP A 105 -9.25 2.16 8.14
CA TRP A 105 -8.80 1.55 6.89
C TRP A 105 -7.31 1.82 6.66
N ALA A 106 -6.59 0.81 6.20
CA ALA A 106 -5.20 0.93 5.81
C ALA A 106 -4.88 -0.07 4.69
N SER A 107 -3.74 0.12 4.03
CA SER A 107 -3.27 -0.75 2.96
C SER A 107 -1.76 -0.86 2.97
N TRP A 108 -1.22 -1.92 2.37
CA TRP A 108 0.21 -2.17 2.43
C TRP A 108 1.06 -1.06 1.78
N GLY A 109 0.57 -0.45 0.71
CA GLY A 109 1.30 0.65 0.05
C GLY A 109 1.48 1.86 0.94
N GLN A 110 0.53 2.12 1.84
CA GLN A 110 0.58 3.18 2.85
C GLN A 110 1.64 2.93 3.93
N MET A 111 1.88 1.66 4.28
CA MET A 111 2.89 1.25 5.26
C MET A 111 4.27 1.02 4.64
N PHE A 112 4.32 0.82 3.34
CA PHE A 112 5.52 0.42 2.61
C PHE A 112 6.65 1.45 2.69
N THR A 113 6.34 2.75 2.77
CA THR A 113 7.30 3.85 2.91
C THR A 113 8.15 3.75 4.19
N ARG A 114 7.67 3.08 5.23
CA ARG A 114 8.38 2.89 6.50
C ARG A 114 9.71 2.15 6.34
N TRP A 115 9.80 1.29 5.35
CA TRP A 115 10.92 0.35 5.23
C TRP A 115 12.15 0.93 4.54
N PHE A 116 12.02 2.09 3.89
CA PHE A 116 13.09 2.64 3.08
C PHE A 116 13.73 3.88 3.70
N ASP A 117 15.02 4.06 3.39
CA ASP A 117 15.80 5.27 3.68
C ASP A 117 15.45 6.41 2.72
N ASP A 118 16.25 7.47 2.72
CA ASP A 118 16.08 8.63 1.85
C ASP A 118 16.68 8.45 0.43
N GLY A 119 17.19 7.28 0.11
CA GLY A 119 17.71 6.94 -1.22
C GLY A 119 16.64 6.52 -2.22
N ILE A 120 15.36 6.44 -1.83
CA ILE A 120 14.26 6.03 -2.71
C ILE A 120 12.95 6.73 -2.37
N ALA A 121 12.15 7.01 -3.40
CA ALA A 121 10.80 7.55 -3.26
C ALA A 121 9.74 6.47 -3.53
N ILE A 122 8.64 6.49 -2.77
CA ILE A 122 7.46 5.65 -3.03
C ILE A 122 6.31 6.55 -3.50
N SER A 123 5.77 6.25 -4.68
CA SER A 123 4.68 7.00 -5.31
C SER A 123 3.46 6.09 -5.50
N ASN A 124 2.48 6.19 -4.61
CA ASN A 124 1.32 5.31 -4.62
C ASN A 124 0.17 5.88 -5.47
N HIS A 125 -0.07 5.29 -6.65
CA HIS A 125 -1.12 5.68 -7.60
C HIS A 125 -2.36 4.79 -7.53
N ALA A 126 -2.40 3.83 -6.62
CA ALA A 126 -3.55 2.96 -6.42
C ALA A 126 -4.79 3.73 -5.98
N GLU A 127 -5.95 3.15 -6.21
CA GLU A 127 -7.23 3.65 -5.68
C GLU A 127 -8.22 2.50 -5.51
N SER A 128 -9.02 2.59 -4.45
CA SER A 128 -10.02 1.58 -4.11
C SER A 128 -11.00 1.36 -5.27
N GLY A 129 -11.36 0.09 -5.50
CA GLY A 129 -12.31 -0.29 -6.54
C GLY A 129 -11.73 -0.35 -7.96
N LEU A 130 -10.46 0.01 -8.18
CA LEU A 130 -9.88 -0.07 -9.52
C LEU A 130 -9.57 -1.51 -9.93
N THR A 131 -9.85 -1.81 -11.18
CA THR A 131 -9.33 -2.96 -11.95
C THR A 131 -8.08 -2.53 -12.72
N ALA A 132 -7.31 -3.47 -13.26
CA ALA A 132 -6.21 -3.16 -14.17
C ALA A 132 -6.69 -2.29 -15.36
N GLY A 133 -7.87 -2.61 -15.91
CA GLY A 133 -8.47 -1.88 -17.00
C GLY A 133 -8.89 -0.46 -16.62
N SER A 134 -9.57 -0.28 -15.48
CA SER A 134 -10.02 1.05 -15.04
C SER A 134 -8.88 1.94 -14.56
N PHE A 135 -7.79 1.38 -14.03
CA PHE A 135 -6.56 2.09 -13.73
C PHE A 135 -5.96 2.72 -15.00
N LEU A 136 -5.85 1.93 -16.08
CA LEU A 136 -5.41 2.41 -17.38
C LEU A 136 -6.37 3.48 -17.94
N ALA A 137 -7.67 3.20 -17.93
CA ALA A 137 -8.69 4.11 -18.45
C ALA A 137 -8.75 5.45 -17.69
N SER A 138 -8.35 5.47 -16.42
CA SER A 138 -8.29 6.70 -15.63
C SER A 138 -6.99 7.49 -15.78
N ASN A 139 -6.15 7.17 -16.76
CA ASN A 139 -4.87 7.81 -17.07
C ASN A 139 -3.84 7.76 -15.93
N ARG A 140 -3.96 6.79 -15.00
CA ARG A 140 -3.02 6.71 -13.87
C ARG A 140 -1.66 6.20 -14.31
N LEU A 141 -1.63 5.24 -15.23
CA LEU A 141 -0.37 4.80 -15.84
C LEU A 141 0.29 5.93 -16.64
N GLU A 142 -0.48 6.67 -17.44
CA GLU A 142 0.03 7.84 -18.17
C GLU A 142 0.68 8.87 -17.23
N LYS A 143 0.06 9.11 -16.07
CA LYS A 143 0.64 9.98 -15.04
C LYS A 143 1.98 9.45 -14.53
N ILE A 144 2.07 8.17 -14.23
CA ILE A 144 3.31 7.51 -13.81
C ILE A 144 4.39 7.70 -14.88
N LEU A 145 4.06 7.45 -16.15
CA LEU A 145 5.02 7.55 -17.25
C LEU A 145 5.58 8.96 -17.45
N THR A 146 4.83 10.02 -17.08
CA THR A 146 5.35 11.40 -17.12
C THR A 146 6.36 11.71 -16.02
N MET A 147 6.38 10.91 -14.96
CA MET A 147 7.26 11.10 -13.79
C MET A 147 8.42 10.11 -13.78
N MET A 148 8.28 9.03 -14.52
CA MET A 148 9.20 7.90 -14.54
C MET A 148 10.54 8.25 -15.17
N LYS A 149 11.61 7.84 -14.52
CA LYS A 149 12.98 7.88 -15.03
C LYS A 149 13.46 6.46 -15.40
N PRO A 150 14.42 6.31 -16.30
CA PRO A 150 15.06 5.03 -16.56
C PRO A 150 15.59 4.41 -15.25
N GLY A 151 15.27 3.14 -15.03
CA GLY A 151 15.65 2.41 -13.81
C GLY A 151 14.63 2.44 -12.67
N ASP A 152 13.62 3.30 -12.73
CA ASP A 152 12.51 3.29 -11.77
C ASP A 152 11.72 1.98 -11.79
N TYR A 153 10.94 1.74 -10.74
CA TYR A 153 10.20 0.51 -10.53
C TYR A 153 8.69 0.75 -10.54
N VAL A 154 7.93 -0.23 -11.03
CA VAL A 154 6.47 -0.30 -10.91
C VAL A 154 6.08 -1.60 -10.25
N LEU A 155 5.47 -1.56 -9.08
CA LEU A 155 4.79 -2.69 -8.46
C LEU A 155 3.31 -2.66 -8.82
N CYS A 156 2.79 -3.76 -9.34
CA CYS A 156 1.45 -3.81 -9.91
C CYS A 156 0.64 -4.97 -9.28
N GLU A 157 -0.35 -4.63 -8.44
CA GLU A 157 -1.27 -5.58 -7.79
C GLU A 157 -2.70 -5.34 -8.28
N PHE A 158 -3.25 -6.30 -9.03
CA PHE A 158 -4.64 -6.32 -9.46
C PHE A 158 -5.23 -7.74 -9.35
N GLY A 159 -6.53 -7.88 -9.58
CA GLY A 159 -7.26 -9.14 -9.53
C GLY A 159 -8.52 -9.06 -8.64
N HIS A 160 -8.46 -8.36 -7.50
CA HIS A 160 -9.58 -8.23 -6.57
C HIS A 160 -10.88 -7.73 -7.20
N ASN A 161 -10.78 -6.72 -8.06
CA ASN A 161 -11.94 -6.09 -8.68
C ASN A 161 -12.14 -6.58 -10.12
N ASP A 162 -11.07 -6.98 -10.80
CA ASP A 162 -11.10 -7.49 -12.16
C ASP A 162 -12.02 -8.72 -12.26
N GLN A 163 -12.01 -9.60 -11.26
CA GLN A 163 -12.90 -10.77 -11.21
C GLN A 163 -14.40 -10.45 -11.10
N LYS A 164 -14.76 -9.21 -10.76
CA LYS A 164 -16.14 -8.74 -10.66
C LYS A 164 -16.70 -8.22 -11.99
N GLU A 165 -15.83 -7.98 -12.97
CA GLU A 165 -16.25 -7.59 -14.30
C GLU A 165 -17.05 -8.71 -14.99
N LYS A 166 -18.25 -8.38 -15.51
CA LYS A 166 -19.18 -9.35 -16.12
C LYS A 166 -19.47 -9.07 -17.60
N MET A 167 -18.80 -8.06 -18.18
CA MET A 167 -19.01 -7.71 -19.58
C MET A 167 -18.42 -8.77 -20.51
N ALA A 168 -18.92 -8.83 -21.74
CA ALA A 168 -18.33 -9.67 -22.78
C ALA A 168 -16.84 -9.32 -22.95
N GLY A 169 -15.97 -10.32 -23.02
CA GLY A 169 -14.52 -10.16 -23.06
C GLY A 169 -13.85 -9.92 -21.71
N SER A 170 -14.62 -9.90 -20.59
CA SER A 170 -14.04 -9.93 -19.24
C SER A 170 -13.57 -11.33 -18.89
N GLY A 171 -12.49 -11.40 -18.14
CA GLY A 171 -11.94 -12.64 -17.59
C GLY A 171 -10.44 -12.61 -17.38
N ALA A 172 -9.97 -13.51 -16.54
CA ALA A 172 -8.56 -13.60 -16.16
C ALA A 172 -7.64 -13.78 -17.38
N TRP A 173 -8.04 -14.67 -18.30
CA TRP A 173 -7.30 -15.04 -19.51
C TRP A 173 -7.56 -14.12 -20.73
N TYR A 174 -8.41 -13.10 -20.58
CA TYR A 174 -8.80 -12.15 -21.62
C TYR A 174 -8.33 -10.72 -21.29
N ASN A 175 -9.28 -9.83 -20.95
CA ASN A 175 -9.00 -8.42 -20.71
C ASN A 175 -8.00 -8.19 -19.57
N PHE A 176 -8.03 -8.99 -18.50
CA PHE A 176 -7.08 -8.86 -17.40
C PHE A 176 -5.65 -9.13 -17.87
N SER A 177 -5.39 -10.29 -18.51
CA SER A 177 -4.06 -10.61 -19.08
C SER A 177 -3.61 -9.60 -20.12
N TYR A 178 -4.52 -9.10 -20.96
CA TYR A 178 -4.25 -8.06 -21.94
C TYR A 178 -3.86 -6.72 -21.29
N ASN A 179 -4.56 -6.32 -20.23
CA ASN A 179 -4.23 -5.12 -19.49
C ASN A 179 -2.87 -5.23 -18.77
N LEU A 180 -2.55 -6.37 -18.16
CA LEU A 180 -1.23 -6.62 -17.59
C LEU A 180 -0.11 -6.47 -18.64
N LYS A 181 -0.33 -6.99 -19.86
CA LYS A 181 0.62 -6.81 -20.97
C LYS A 181 0.82 -5.34 -21.33
N LYS A 182 -0.23 -4.52 -21.29
CA LYS A 182 -0.11 -3.07 -21.53
C LYS A 182 0.78 -2.39 -20.47
N PHE A 183 0.65 -2.74 -19.19
CA PHE A 183 1.55 -2.24 -18.15
C PHE A 183 3.00 -2.57 -18.48
N ILE A 184 3.28 -3.83 -18.84
CA ILE A 184 4.63 -4.28 -19.18
C ILE A 184 5.20 -3.45 -20.32
N ASP A 185 4.46 -3.35 -21.42
CA ASP A 185 4.94 -2.69 -22.63
C ASP A 185 5.23 -1.19 -22.39
N GLN A 186 4.33 -0.50 -21.71
CA GLN A 186 4.47 0.92 -21.43
C GLN A 186 5.62 1.22 -20.45
N VAL A 187 5.75 0.43 -19.40
CA VAL A 187 6.84 0.58 -18.42
C VAL A 187 8.19 0.31 -19.07
N ARG A 188 8.31 -0.77 -19.84
CA ARG A 188 9.56 -1.12 -20.54
C ARG A 188 9.93 -0.12 -21.62
N LYS A 189 8.95 0.43 -22.35
CA LYS A 189 9.19 1.50 -23.31
C LYS A 189 9.84 2.72 -22.69
N ASN A 190 9.53 3.00 -21.41
CA ASN A 190 10.12 4.07 -20.62
C ASN A 190 11.36 3.63 -19.82
N LYS A 191 11.93 2.45 -20.11
CA LYS A 191 13.11 1.88 -19.44
C LYS A 191 12.93 1.69 -17.94
N GLY A 192 11.70 1.51 -17.48
CA GLY A 192 11.36 1.15 -16.10
C GLY A 192 11.34 -0.37 -15.89
N ASN A 193 11.40 -0.78 -14.63
CA ASN A 193 11.30 -2.15 -14.19
C ASN A 193 9.90 -2.43 -13.66
N ILE A 194 9.21 -3.46 -14.17
CA ILE A 194 7.90 -3.85 -13.69
C ILE A 194 8.00 -5.15 -12.88
N ILE A 195 7.30 -5.19 -11.75
CA ILE A 195 7.15 -6.34 -10.86
C ILE A 195 5.66 -6.55 -10.63
N PHE A 196 5.19 -7.75 -10.83
CA PHE A 196 3.83 -8.11 -10.46
C PHE A 196 3.75 -8.54 -9.01
N VAL A 197 2.62 -8.25 -8.39
CA VAL A 197 2.28 -8.67 -7.03
C VAL A 197 0.93 -9.39 -7.14
N THR A 198 0.90 -10.67 -6.79
CA THR A 198 -0.37 -11.41 -6.79
C THR A 198 -1.30 -10.85 -5.70
N PRO A 199 -2.65 -10.77 -5.94
CA PRO A 199 -3.58 -10.13 -5.01
C PRO A 199 -3.57 -10.80 -3.63
N THR A 200 -3.74 -10.03 -2.57
CA THR A 200 -3.89 -10.58 -1.21
C THR A 200 -5.09 -11.52 -1.13
N GLN A 201 -5.05 -12.53 -0.28
CA GLN A 201 -6.21 -13.38 0.02
C GLN A 201 -7.33 -12.57 0.68
N ARG A 202 -8.58 -12.97 0.47
CA ARG A 202 -9.69 -12.62 1.36
C ARG A 202 -9.74 -13.59 2.53
N ARG A 203 -10.15 -13.11 3.68
CA ARG A 203 -10.38 -13.94 4.86
C ARG A 203 -11.67 -14.74 4.65
N ASN A 204 -11.57 -15.86 3.96
CA ASN A 204 -12.65 -16.82 3.71
C ASN A 204 -12.20 -18.21 4.17
N PHE A 205 -12.54 -18.55 5.41
CA PHE A 205 -12.15 -19.84 6.00
C PHE A 205 -13.21 -20.91 5.79
N LYS A 206 -12.73 -22.13 5.56
CA LYS A 206 -13.49 -23.37 5.68
C LYS A 206 -12.58 -24.42 6.26
N ASP A 207 -13.01 -25.09 7.33
CA ASP A 207 -12.27 -26.16 8.01
C ASP A 207 -10.83 -25.75 8.38
N GLY A 208 -10.66 -24.52 8.87
CA GLY A 208 -9.37 -23.96 9.28
C GLY A 208 -8.42 -23.56 8.14
N LYS A 209 -8.88 -23.60 6.89
CA LYS A 209 -8.11 -23.27 5.69
C LYS A 209 -8.73 -22.13 4.90
N ILE A 210 -7.87 -21.26 4.37
CA ILE A 210 -8.29 -20.20 3.45
C ILE A 210 -8.75 -20.81 2.12
N GLN A 211 -9.95 -20.43 1.73
CA GLN A 211 -10.53 -20.82 0.44
C GLN A 211 -10.20 -19.81 -0.64
N GLU A 212 -9.92 -20.29 -1.83
CA GLU A 212 -9.70 -19.44 -2.99
C GLU A 212 -10.94 -18.62 -3.35
N THR A 213 -10.76 -17.33 -3.56
CA THR A 213 -11.83 -16.38 -3.90
C THR A 213 -11.54 -15.52 -5.13
N HIS A 214 -10.37 -15.68 -5.74
CA HIS A 214 -9.94 -14.89 -6.90
C HIS A 214 -10.01 -15.67 -8.21
N GLY A 215 -10.41 -16.97 -8.15
CA GLY A 215 -10.45 -17.84 -9.34
C GLY A 215 -9.10 -17.85 -10.07
N ASP A 216 -9.13 -17.74 -11.38
CA ASP A 216 -7.96 -17.86 -12.25
C ASP A 216 -7.08 -16.58 -12.28
N TYR A 217 -7.44 -15.49 -11.60
CA TYR A 217 -6.73 -14.22 -11.74
C TYR A 217 -5.27 -14.25 -11.28
N PRO A 218 -4.92 -14.88 -10.13
CA PRO A 218 -3.52 -15.06 -9.73
C PRO A 218 -2.73 -15.88 -10.76
N ASP A 219 -3.32 -16.95 -11.27
CA ASP A 219 -2.67 -17.84 -12.25
C ASP A 219 -2.48 -17.18 -13.62
N ALA A 220 -3.44 -16.39 -14.06
CA ALA A 220 -3.32 -15.59 -15.26
C ALA A 220 -2.18 -14.54 -15.13
N MET A 221 -2.05 -13.90 -13.96
CA MET A 221 -0.95 -12.97 -13.69
C MET A 221 0.41 -13.71 -13.76
N ARG A 222 0.54 -14.88 -13.12
CA ARG A 222 1.73 -15.72 -13.16
C ARG A 222 2.09 -16.15 -14.60
N ALA A 223 1.07 -16.54 -15.38
CA ALA A 223 1.26 -16.95 -16.77
C ALA A 223 1.76 -15.80 -17.66
N VAL A 224 1.18 -14.61 -17.52
CA VAL A 224 1.66 -13.41 -18.21
C VAL A 224 3.08 -13.06 -17.77
N ALA A 225 3.36 -13.08 -16.47
CA ALA A 225 4.67 -12.80 -15.92
C ALA A 225 5.74 -13.76 -16.45
N LYS A 226 5.46 -15.06 -16.46
CA LYS A 226 6.35 -16.10 -16.99
C LYS A 226 6.66 -15.87 -18.47
N ARG A 227 5.64 -15.65 -19.30
CA ARG A 227 5.77 -15.40 -20.73
C ARG A 227 6.59 -14.16 -21.03
N GLU A 228 6.38 -13.11 -20.25
CA GLU A 228 7.00 -11.81 -20.46
C GLU A 228 8.29 -11.61 -19.64
N HIS A 229 8.74 -12.62 -18.90
CA HIS A 229 9.90 -12.53 -18.00
C HIS A 229 9.80 -11.37 -17.01
N VAL A 230 8.66 -11.26 -16.31
CA VAL A 230 8.40 -10.28 -15.26
C VAL A 230 8.54 -10.97 -13.90
N PRO A 231 9.29 -10.40 -12.94
CA PRO A 231 9.34 -10.91 -11.57
C PRO A 231 7.97 -10.85 -10.90
N VAL A 232 7.65 -11.82 -10.05
CA VAL A 232 6.39 -11.90 -9.30
C VAL A 232 6.66 -12.00 -7.80
N ILE A 233 6.03 -11.15 -7.03
CA ILE A 233 5.92 -11.28 -5.57
C ILE A 233 4.64 -12.08 -5.28
N GLU A 234 4.80 -13.26 -4.70
CA GLU A 234 3.69 -14.20 -4.42
C GLU A 234 2.91 -13.83 -3.15
N LEU A 235 2.36 -12.61 -3.14
CA LEU A 235 1.63 -12.08 -1.99
C LEU A 235 0.37 -12.90 -1.67
N HIS A 236 -0.24 -13.50 -2.68
CA HIS A 236 -1.39 -14.39 -2.53
C HIS A 236 -1.09 -15.57 -1.58
N ASP A 237 0.03 -16.24 -1.80
CA ASP A 237 0.45 -17.38 -0.98
C ASP A 237 0.97 -16.94 0.38
N MET A 238 1.65 -15.78 0.45
CA MET A 238 2.12 -15.21 1.70
C MET A 238 0.95 -14.82 2.62
N THR A 239 -0.09 -14.20 2.08
CA THR A 239 -1.27 -13.82 2.88
C THR A 239 -2.15 -15.02 3.25
N ARG A 240 -2.18 -16.09 2.44
CA ARG A 240 -2.75 -17.38 2.84
C ARG A 240 -2.05 -17.93 4.07
N THR A 241 -0.72 -18.00 4.03
CA THR A 241 0.11 -18.46 5.16
C THR A 241 -0.13 -17.60 6.41
N PHE A 242 -0.17 -16.29 6.25
CA PHE A 242 -0.43 -15.34 7.33
C PHE A 242 -1.78 -15.57 8.01
N PHE A 243 -2.85 -15.65 7.24
CA PHE A 243 -4.19 -15.86 7.80
C PHE A 243 -4.34 -17.26 8.42
N GLU A 244 -3.81 -18.32 7.80
CA GLU A 244 -3.86 -19.66 8.35
C GLU A 244 -3.02 -19.78 9.63
N THR A 245 -1.88 -19.10 9.73
CA THR A 245 -1.06 -19.03 10.95
C THR A 245 -1.80 -18.36 12.10
N LEU A 246 -2.50 -17.25 11.83
CA LEU A 246 -3.33 -16.57 12.83
C LEU A 246 -4.56 -17.40 13.24
N GLY A 247 -5.05 -18.22 12.32
CA GLY A 247 -6.30 -18.97 12.46
C GLY A 247 -7.52 -18.08 12.25
N GLU A 248 -8.70 -18.72 12.19
CA GLU A 248 -9.94 -18.05 11.78
C GLU A 248 -10.31 -16.86 12.66
N GLU A 249 -10.23 -16.99 13.98
CA GLU A 249 -10.62 -15.89 14.87
C GLU A 249 -9.57 -14.77 14.95
N ASN A 250 -8.28 -15.12 15.13
CA ASN A 250 -7.26 -14.09 15.29
C ASN A 250 -6.94 -13.34 13.99
N SER A 251 -7.20 -13.92 12.82
CA SER A 251 -7.01 -13.24 11.54
C SER A 251 -7.91 -12.02 11.36
N LYS A 252 -9.04 -11.94 12.08
CA LYS A 252 -9.88 -10.73 12.16
C LYS A 252 -9.09 -9.51 12.64
N ARG A 253 -8.07 -9.71 13.50
CA ARG A 253 -7.22 -8.64 14.03
C ARG A 253 -6.38 -7.93 12.97
N ALA A 254 -6.15 -8.56 11.81
CA ALA A 254 -5.46 -7.95 10.68
C ALA A 254 -6.39 -7.13 9.78
N LEU A 255 -7.68 -7.25 9.95
CA LEU A 255 -8.71 -6.70 9.08
C LEU A 255 -9.60 -5.72 9.85
N VAL A 256 -10.49 -5.04 9.12
CA VAL A 256 -11.40 -4.06 9.74
C VAL A 256 -12.58 -4.81 10.38
N HIS A 257 -12.32 -5.35 11.56
CA HIS A 257 -13.30 -5.98 12.44
C HIS A 257 -13.30 -5.26 13.77
N TYR A 258 -14.34 -4.46 14.03
CA TYR A 258 -14.45 -3.64 15.25
C TYR A 258 -15.88 -3.65 15.78
N ALA A 259 -16.02 -3.76 17.10
CA ALA A 259 -17.33 -3.62 17.75
C ALA A 259 -17.88 -2.20 17.55
N ALA A 260 -19.20 -2.04 17.62
CA ALA A 260 -19.83 -0.73 17.62
C ALA A 260 -19.25 0.13 18.78
N GLY A 261 -19.08 1.43 18.54
CA GLY A 261 -18.54 2.35 19.53
C GLY A 261 -17.02 2.31 19.70
N THR A 262 -16.28 1.55 18.89
CA THR A 262 -14.81 1.52 18.96
C THR A 262 -14.20 2.87 18.53
N PHE A 263 -14.80 3.53 17.57
CA PHE A 263 -14.36 4.84 17.07
C PHE A 263 -15.45 5.90 17.25
N PRO A 264 -15.11 7.18 17.35
CA PRO A 264 -16.10 8.25 17.45
C PRO A 264 -17.10 8.23 16.29
N GLY A 265 -18.40 8.21 16.58
CA GLY A 265 -19.46 8.19 15.57
C GLY A 265 -19.68 6.85 14.88
N GLN A 266 -19.07 5.79 15.35
CA GLN A 266 -19.28 4.42 14.84
C GLN A 266 -20.44 3.75 15.58
N ASP A 267 -21.65 3.82 15.01
CA ASP A 267 -22.87 3.25 15.62
C ASP A 267 -23.04 1.75 15.37
N LYS A 268 -22.36 1.19 14.38
CA LYS A 268 -22.47 -0.22 13.98
C LYS A 268 -21.12 -0.92 14.01
N ALA A 269 -21.12 -2.22 14.28
CA ALA A 269 -19.94 -3.04 14.15
C ALA A 269 -19.43 -3.04 12.69
N LEU A 270 -18.11 -3.04 12.54
CA LEU A 270 -17.44 -3.24 11.25
C LEU A 270 -16.99 -4.70 11.14
N ALA A 271 -17.22 -5.32 9.98
CA ALA A 271 -16.86 -6.71 9.71
C ALA A 271 -16.48 -6.85 8.23
N ASP A 272 -15.22 -6.61 7.94
CA ASP A 272 -14.68 -6.66 6.58
C ASP A 272 -13.62 -7.76 6.47
N ASN A 273 -13.81 -8.70 5.55
CA ASN A 273 -12.94 -9.84 5.33
C ASN A 273 -11.91 -9.60 4.19
N THR A 274 -11.78 -8.38 3.72
CA THR A 274 -10.90 -8.01 2.61
C THR A 274 -9.94 -6.89 2.97
N HIS A 275 -10.45 -5.82 3.60
CA HIS A 275 -9.66 -4.63 3.85
C HIS A 275 -8.92 -4.70 5.18
N PHE A 276 -7.64 -4.34 5.13
CA PHE A 276 -6.77 -4.33 6.29
C PHE A 276 -7.03 -3.13 7.21
N ASN A 277 -6.81 -3.35 8.49
CA ASN A 277 -6.51 -2.27 9.42
C ASN A 277 -5.00 -1.95 9.40
N THR A 278 -4.56 -1.06 10.25
CA THR A 278 -3.17 -0.57 10.26
C THR A 278 -2.16 -1.66 10.59
N TRP A 279 -2.47 -2.60 11.48
CA TRP A 279 -1.59 -3.72 11.79
C TRP A 279 -1.48 -4.69 10.60
N GLY A 280 -2.61 -5.12 10.06
CA GLY A 280 -2.60 -6.03 8.91
C GLY A 280 -1.90 -5.43 7.69
N ALA A 281 -2.14 -4.16 7.41
CA ALA A 281 -1.45 -3.44 6.33
C ALA A 281 0.07 -3.36 6.55
N TYR A 282 0.51 -3.17 7.80
CA TYR A 282 1.91 -3.16 8.18
C TYR A 282 2.56 -4.54 7.96
N GLU A 283 1.91 -5.63 8.41
CA GLU A 283 2.38 -6.99 8.19
C GLU A 283 2.48 -7.34 6.70
N VAL A 284 1.46 -6.97 5.90
CA VAL A 284 1.48 -7.21 4.45
C VAL A 284 2.58 -6.39 3.76
N SER A 285 2.86 -5.17 4.22
CA SER A 285 3.97 -4.38 3.67
C SER A 285 5.34 -5.05 3.88
N LYS A 286 5.53 -5.78 4.99
CA LYS A 286 6.73 -6.60 5.21
C LYS A 286 6.80 -7.79 4.26
N MET A 287 5.66 -8.39 3.92
CA MET A 287 5.62 -9.47 2.93
C MET A 287 6.09 -8.99 1.56
N ILE A 288 5.72 -7.77 1.15
CA ILE A 288 6.22 -7.17 -0.09
C ILE A 288 7.74 -7.04 -0.05
N VAL A 289 8.30 -6.47 1.04
CA VAL A 289 9.77 -6.34 1.19
C VAL A 289 10.45 -7.70 1.18
N MET A 290 9.88 -8.71 1.86
CA MET A 290 10.39 -10.07 1.84
C MET A 290 10.42 -10.64 0.40
N GLY A 291 9.33 -10.46 -0.35
CA GLY A 291 9.27 -10.88 -1.75
C GLY A 291 10.31 -10.18 -2.62
N MET A 292 10.55 -8.88 -2.40
CA MET A 292 11.61 -8.15 -3.10
C MET A 292 13.01 -8.69 -2.78
N LYS A 293 13.28 -9.07 -1.53
CA LYS A 293 14.53 -9.72 -1.11
C LYS A 293 14.68 -11.09 -1.76
N GLN A 294 13.63 -11.90 -1.78
CA GLN A 294 13.63 -13.22 -2.43
C GLN A 294 13.92 -13.15 -3.94
N LEU A 295 13.44 -12.10 -4.59
CA LEU A 295 13.69 -11.83 -6.00
C LEU A 295 15.08 -11.19 -6.26
N GLY A 296 15.84 -10.85 -5.22
CA GLY A 296 17.14 -10.19 -5.34
C GLY A 296 17.07 -8.81 -6.00
N LEU A 297 15.98 -8.08 -5.82
CA LEU A 297 15.81 -6.78 -6.46
C LEU A 297 16.81 -5.76 -5.89
N PRO A 298 17.52 -5.00 -6.74
CA PRO A 298 18.53 -4.02 -6.28
C PRO A 298 17.99 -2.98 -5.28
N ILE A 299 16.72 -2.64 -5.37
CA ILE A 299 16.05 -1.68 -4.50
C ILE A 299 16.12 -2.03 -3.01
N VAL A 300 16.33 -3.30 -2.64
CA VAL A 300 16.48 -3.71 -1.23
C VAL A 300 17.73 -3.15 -0.56
N SER A 301 18.67 -2.59 -1.32
CA SER A 301 19.82 -1.86 -0.78
C SER A 301 19.43 -0.57 -0.06
N HIS A 302 18.21 -0.05 -0.31
CA HIS A 302 17.64 1.13 0.33
C HIS A 302 16.76 0.79 1.54
N LEU A 303 16.77 -0.45 2.02
CA LEU A 303 16.08 -0.79 3.26
C LEU A 303 16.77 -0.12 4.45
N ARG A 304 15.95 0.40 5.37
CA ARG A 304 16.47 0.98 6.62
C ARG A 304 17.26 -0.04 7.42
N PRO A 305 18.27 0.39 8.17
CA PRO A 305 19.12 -0.53 8.97
C PRO A 305 18.36 -1.30 10.07
N ASP A 306 17.17 -0.83 10.46
CA ASP A 306 16.32 -1.48 11.45
C ASP A 306 15.35 -2.52 10.84
N TRP A 307 15.41 -2.77 9.52
CA TRP A 307 14.71 -3.89 8.89
C TRP A 307 15.15 -5.21 9.51
N LYS A 308 14.18 -6.06 9.83
CA LYS A 308 14.39 -7.44 10.27
C LYS A 308 13.73 -8.39 9.31
N ASP A 309 14.39 -9.54 9.10
CA ASP A 309 13.79 -10.59 8.27
C ASP A 309 12.44 -11.01 8.83
N TYR A 310 11.49 -11.21 7.94
CA TYR A 310 10.10 -11.45 8.25
C TYR A 310 9.61 -12.77 7.66
N SER A 311 8.64 -13.38 8.31
CA SER A 311 7.93 -14.56 7.79
C SER A 311 6.43 -14.43 8.07
N PRO A 312 5.54 -14.65 7.09
CA PRO A 312 4.09 -14.67 7.30
C PRO A 312 3.64 -15.79 8.25
N ALA A 313 4.48 -16.81 8.46
CA ALA A 313 4.26 -17.87 9.45
C ALA A 313 4.66 -17.46 10.89
N GLN A 314 5.25 -16.28 11.06
CA GLN A 314 5.67 -15.72 12.34
C GLN A 314 5.36 -14.22 12.37
N PRO A 315 4.08 -13.83 12.31
CA PRO A 315 3.69 -12.42 12.35
C PRO A 315 4.07 -11.76 13.66
N ASP A 316 4.20 -10.44 13.64
CA ASP A 316 4.44 -9.66 14.86
C ASP A 316 3.29 -9.81 15.85
N ASP A 317 3.58 -9.67 17.13
CA ASP A 317 2.57 -9.70 18.18
C ASP A 317 1.65 -8.48 18.07
N PHE A 318 0.38 -8.72 17.70
CA PHE A 318 -0.66 -7.69 17.60
C PHE A 318 -0.76 -6.83 18.87
N ASN A 319 -0.56 -7.40 20.04
CA ASN A 319 -0.69 -6.66 21.32
C ASN A 319 0.43 -5.64 21.53
N LYS A 320 1.50 -5.70 20.74
CA LYS A 320 2.61 -4.72 20.74
C LYS A 320 2.42 -3.64 19.67
N TRP A 321 1.42 -3.80 18.78
CA TRP A 321 1.15 -2.80 17.76
C TRP A 321 0.66 -1.50 18.38
N ASN A 322 1.33 -0.42 18.07
CA ASN A 322 0.98 0.91 18.53
C ASN A 322 0.78 1.85 17.36
N TRP A 323 -0.45 2.25 17.13
CA TRP A 323 -0.83 3.17 16.07
C TRP A 323 -1.61 4.33 16.65
N PRO A 324 -0.99 5.50 16.89
CA PRO A 324 -1.72 6.71 17.23
C PRO A 324 -2.68 7.06 16.11
N LEU A 325 -3.96 7.20 16.42
CA LEU A 325 -5.00 7.46 15.40
C LEU A 325 -4.80 8.81 14.71
N SER A 326 -5.09 8.86 13.43
CA SER A 326 -5.33 10.11 12.70
C SER A 326 -6.70 10.69 13.09
N PRO A 327 -6.93 12.01 12.93
CA PRO A 327 -8.13 12.66 13.49
C PRO A 327 -9.43 12.30 12.75
N ILE A 328 -9.35 11.75 11.54
CA ILE A 328 -10.53 11.49 10.71
C ILE A 328 -10.82 9.99 10.67
N PHE A 329 -12.03 9.65 11.08
CA PHE A 329 -12.59 8.29 11.03
C PHE A 329 -13.73 8.22 10.01
N GLU A 330 -13.90 7.06 9.37
CA GLU A 330 -15.02 6.75 8.49
C GLU A 330 -15.42 5.28 8.59
N SER A 331 -16.71 5.03 8.80
CA SER A 331 -17.26 3.68 8.81
C SER A 331 -17.57 3.13 7.41
N LEU A 332 -17.61 4.00 6.39
CA LEU A 332 -17.93 3.61 5.03
C LEU A 332 -16.79 2.75 4.45
N LYS A 333 -17.17 1.55 4.02
CA LYS A 333 -16.26 0.60 3.39
C LYS A 333 -15.66 1.18 2.11
N PRO A 334 -14.35 0.97 1.86
CA PRO A 334 -13.73 1.33 0.59
C PRO A 334 -14.41 0.64 -0.61
N ASP A 335 -14.45 1.31 -1.77
CA ASP A 335 -14.99 0.73 -2.99
C ASP A 335 -14.32 -0.59 -3.36
N GLY A 336 -15.05 -1.46 -4.03
CA GLY A 336 -14.52 -2.67 -4.62
C GLY A 336 -14.85 -3.96 -3.88
N ASN A 337 -15.75 -3.92 -2.89
CA ASN A 337 -16.23 -5.14 -2.23
C ASN A 337 -17.75 -5.17 -2.08
#